data_90d13ad08a6d13535a5e4b7a70d368ae
#
_entry.id   90d13ad08a6d13535a5e4b7a70d368ae
#
_cell.length_a   1.000
_cell.length_b   1.000
_cell.length_c   1.000
_cell.angle_alpha   90.00
_cell.angle_beta   90.00
_cell.angle_gamma   90.00
#
_symmetry.space_group_name_H-M   'P 1'
#
loop_
_entity.id
_entity.type
_entity.pdbx_description
1 polymer ?
#
loop_
_entity_poly.entity_id
_entity_poly.type
_entity_poly.pdbx_seq_one_letter_code
_entity_poly.pdbx_strand_id
1 'polypeptide(L)'
;MQLDELFQQPQALPAVPKIVHELIDSFNNEDISIEEIARKLAADPVLSARLLRLANSAYYHVSRTIGTVPESIAMLGFVTVRTLVISSGLTGGYKSMPGMDLNKFWRYSMHTAAVAGWVAKQAGVNRDQAFTVGLMHAIGELVMHAGMPEQMLQIDKMASPMDARRFDIERNSFGYTFANVGAELAKQWRFPTAFVDAIANFPEPLTTEPLNQVAACIHLAAWRARAEHNGLNQEEMAATVPGDVCKALGLSPETFLTEMPPLAELCEGLEALLS
;
A
#
# COMPACT_ATOMS: atom_id res chain seq x y z
N MET A 1 -10.53 -20.98 -10.32
CA MET A 1 -11.32 -20.53 -9.14
C MET A 1 -11.88 -19.16 -9.49
N GLN A 2 -13.18 -18.93 -9.26
CA GLN A 2 -13.80 -17.62 -9.44
C GLN A 2 -13.43 -16.69 -8.28
N LEU A 3 -13.52 -15.38 -8.50
CA LEU A 3 -13.16 -14.40 -7.46
C LEU A 3 -13.98 -14.58 -6.17
N ASP A 4 -15.28 -14.79 -6.29
CA ASP A 4 -16.17 -15.00 -5.14
C ASP A 4 -15.85 -16.28 -4.35
N GLU A 5 -15.43 -17.34 -5.04
CA GLU A 5 -15.01 -18.59 -4.40
C GLU A 5 -13.73 -18.43 -3.58
N LEU A 6 -12.80 -17.56 -4.05
CA LEU A 6 -11.57 -17.24 -3.35
C LEU A 6 -11.86 -16.64 -1.97
N PHE A 7 -12.80 -15.69 -1.88
CA PHE A 7 -13.17 -15.03 -0.63
C PHE A 7 -13.97 -15.92 0.33
N GLN A 8 -14.47 -17.06 -0.13
CA GLN A 8 -15.09 -18.10 0.73
C GLN A 8 -14.08 -19.02 1.41
N GLN A 9 -12.78 -18.95 1.00
CA GLN A 9 -11.73 -19.75 1.63
C GLN A 9 -11.33 -19.14 2.98
N PRO A 10 -11.49 -19.84 4.13
CA PRO A 10 -11.22 -19.25 5.45
C PRO A 10 -9.79 -18.76 5.63
N GLN A 11 -8.82 -19.39 4.96
CA GLN A 11 -7.40 -19.04 5.03
C GLN A 11 -7.01 -17.87 4.12
N ALA A 12 -7.85 -17.46 3.18
CA ALA A 12 -7.52 -16.40 2.23
C ALA A 12 -7.44 -15.02 2.90
N LEU A 13 -8.23 -14.80 3.94
CA LEU A 13 -8.33 -13.49 4.58
C LEU A 13 -7.34 -13.34 5.74
N PRO A 14 -6.68 -12.16 5.87
CA PRO A 14 -5.77 -11.90 6.97
C PRO A 14 -6.54 -11.69 8.28
N ALA A 15 -5.94 -12.13 9.39
CA ALA A 15 -6.45 -11.81 10.71
C ALA A 15 -6.06 -10.38 11.10
N VAL A 16 -7.02 -9.45 11.05
CA VAL A 16 -6.80 -8.03 11.38
C VAL A 16 -7.38 -7.72 12.76
N PRO A 17 -6.66 -6.97 13.62
CA PRO A 17 -7.20 -6.55 14.92
C PRO A 17 -8.50 -5.75 14.78
N LYS A 18 -9.43 -5.92 15.73
CA LYS A 18 -10.72 -5.21 15.71
C LYS A 18 -10.58 -3.69 15.61
N ILE A 19 -9.59 -3.12 16.30
CA ILE A 19 -9.34 -1.68 16.26
C ILE A 19 -8.99 -1.18 14.84
N VAL A 20 -8.36 -2.01 14.01
CA VAL A 20 -8.07 -1.65 12.62
C VAL A 20 -9.36 -1.54 11.81
N HIS A 21 -10.32 -2.45 12.02
CA HIS A 21 -11.65 -2.34 11.39
C HIS A 21 -12.37 -1.07 11.84
N GLU A 22 -12.35 -0.75 13.13
CA GLU A 22 -12.94 0.49 13.66
C GLU A 22 -12.31 1.75 13.04
N LEU A 23 -11.00 1.72 12.80
CA LEU A 23 -10.29 2.81 12.12
C LEU A 23 -10.62 2.91 10.64
N ILE A 24 -10.82 1.78 9.97
CA ILE A 24 -11.29 1.76 8.58
C ILE A 24 -12.71 2.34 8.50
N ASP A 25 -13.61 1.91 9.39
CA ASP A 25 -14.97 2.45 9.46
C ASP A 25 -14.99 3.97 9.70
N SER A 26 -13.97 4.51 10.38
CA SER A 26 -13.82 5.96 10.62
C SER A 26 -13.56 6.80 9.36
N PHE A 27 -13.22 6.19 8.21
CA PHE A 27 -13.15 6.92 6.95
C PHE A 27 -14.52 7.33 6.43
N ASN A 28 -15.55 6.56 6.77
CA ASN A 28 -16.93 6.74 6.26
C ASN A 28 -17.86 7.36 7.32
N ASN A 29 -17.35 7.64 8.53
CA ASN A 29 -18.16 8.15 9.62
C ASN A 29 -17.42 9.26 10.38
N GLU A 30 -17.87 10.51 10.19
CA GLU A 30 -17.31 11.69 10.84
C GLU A 30 -17.68 11.79 12.33
N ASP A 31 -18.70 11.05 12.78
CA ASP A 31 -19.16 11.06 14.17
C ASP A 31 -18.31 10.19 15.12
N ILE A 32 -17.30 9.49 14.60
CA ILE A 32 -16.41 8.68 15.44
C ILE A 32 -15.54 9.57 16.30
N SER A 33 -15.63 9.38 17.61
CA SER A 33 -14.82 10.11 18.59
C SER A 33 -13.33 9.78 18.46
N ILE A 34 -12.53 10.77 18.08
CA ILE A 34 -11.06 10.68 18.02
C ILE A 34 -10.49 10.28 19.38
N GLU A 35 -11.06 10.79 20.46
CA GLU A 35 -10.65 10.50 21.84
C GLU A 35 -10.92 9.03 22.22
N GLU A 36 -12.02 8.47 21.75
CA GLU A 36 -12.33 7.05 21.98
C GLU A 36 -11.35 6.15 21.26
N ILE A 37 -11.05 6.43 20.00
CA ILE A 37 -10.06 5.70 19.20
C ILE A 37 -8.66 5.84 19.84
N ALA A 38 -8.27 7.05 20.25
CA ALA A 38 -7.00 7.27 20.92
C ALA A 38 -6.85 6.43 22.20
N ARG A 39 -7.91 6.31 23.01
CA ARG A 39 -7.92 5.43 24.19
C ARG A 39 -7.78 3.95 23.85
N LYS A 40 -8.50 3.48 22.83
CA LYS A 40 -8.43 2.09 22.38
C LYS A 40 -7.04 1.75 21.85
N LEU A 41 -6.44 2.64 21.04
CA LEU A 41 -5.07 2.49 20.55
C LEU A 41 -4.04 2.47 21.69
N ALA A 42 -4.18 3.39 22.65
CA ALA A 42 -3.29 3.47 23.81
C ALA A 42 -3.40 2.24 24.74
N ALA A 43 -4.54 1.54 24.71
CA ALA A 43 -4.73 0.30 25.46
C ALA A 43 -4.09 -0.93 24.82
N ASP A 44 -3.70 -0.87 23.55
CA ASP A 44 -2.99 -1.94 22.83
C ASP A 44 -1.48 -1.65 22.80
N PRO A 45 -0.65 -2.37 23.60
CA PRO A 45 0.78 -2.10 23.70
C PRO A 45 1.53 -2.31 22.36
N VAL A 46 1.09 -3.26 21.54
CA VAL A 46 1.74 -3.59 20.26
C VAL A 46 1.50 -2.48 19.26
N LEU A 47 0.24 -2.09 19.07
CA LEU A 47 -0.13 -1.01 18.15
C LEU A 47 0.44 0.33 18.62
N SER A 48 0.40 0.62 19.93
CA SER A 48 1.02 1.84 20.49
C SER A 48 2.52 1.89 20.21
N ALA A 49 3.26 0.81 20.47
CA ALA A 49 4.70 0.77 20.23
C ALA A 49 5.04 0.97 18.74
N ARG A 50 4.30 0.33 17.85
CA ARG A 50 4.47 0.49 16.39
C ARG A 50 4.15 1.91 15.95
N LEU A 51 3.02 2.46 16.39
CA LEU A 51 2.63 3.83 16.09
C LEU A 51 3.70 4.83 16.54
N LEU A 52 4.17 4.73 17.79
CA LEU A 52 5.17 5.65 18.32
C LEU A 52 6.51 5.53 17.58
N ARG A 53 6.92 4.32 17.20
CA ARG A 53 8.13 4.11 16.40
C ARG A 53 8.01 4.78 15.03
N LEU A 54 6.87 4.60 14.36
CA LEU A 54 6.60 5.23 13.06
C LEU A 54 6.50 6.76 13.18
N ALA A 55 5.77 7.25 14.17
CA ALA A 55 5.62 8.68 14.41
C ALA A 55 6.95 9.39 14.65
N ASN A 56 7.93 8.70 15.26
CA ASN A 56 9.28 9.21 15.49
C ASN A 56 10.27 8.88 14.37
N SER A 57 9.81 8.28 13.26
CA SER A 57 10.69 7.96 12.14
C SER A 57 11.13 9.23 11.38
N ALA A 58 12.27 9.15 10.69
CA ALA A 58 12.78 10.24 9.86
C ALA A 58 11.77 10.67 8.77
N TYR A 59 10.93 9.75 8.30
CA TYR A 59 9.88 10.02 7.30
C TYR A 59 8.92 11.16 7.69
N TYR A 60 8.57 11.28 8.99
CA TYR A 60 7.64 12.32 9.47
C TYR A 60 8.33 13.61 9.93
N HIS A 61 9.67 13.64 10.02
CA HIS A 61 10.47 14.82 10.37
C HIS A 61 9.95 15.59 11.59
N VAL A 62 9.53 14.87 12.64
CA VAL A 62 9.03 15.52 13.85
C VAL A 62 10.15 16.24 14.60
N SER A 63 9.86 17.45 15.10
CA SER A 63 10.84 18.31 15.75
C SER A 63 11.22 17.87 17.16
N ARG A 64 10.43 16.96 17.77
CA ARG A 64 10.66 16.39 19.10
C ARG A 64 10.13 14.96 19.18
N THR A 65 10.66 14.18 20.12
CA THR A 65 10.19 12.80 20.34
C THR A 65 8.73 12.78 20.80
N ILE A 66 7.92 11.97 20.13
CA ILE A 66 6.53 11.68 20.45
C ILE A 66 6.48 10.49 21.42
N GLY A 67 5.87 10.67 22.60
CA GLY A 67 5.87 9.66 23.67
C GLY A 67 4.54 8.95 23.88
N THR A 68 3.43 9.48 23.35
CA THR A 68 2.08 8.94 23.58
C THR A 68 1.22 8.95 22.33
N VAL A 69 0.19 8.08 22.30
CA VAL A 69 -0.80 8.03 21.21
C VAL A 69 -1.54 9.37 21.05
N PRO A 70 -2.06 10.02 22.11
CA PRO A 70 -2.66 11.34 21.99
C PRO A 70 -1.70 12.39 21.41
N GLU A 71 -0.42 12.34 21.79
CA GLU A 71 0.60 13.23 21.26
C GLU A 71 0.88 12.96 19.78
N SER A 72 0.88 11.70 19.35
CA SER A 72 0.97 11.33 17.91
C SER A 72 -0.17 11.96 17.11
N ILE A 73 -1.39 11.92 17.63
CA ILE A 73 -2.56 12.51 16.97
C ILE A 73 -2.43 14.05 16.91
N ALA A 74 -1.97 14.67 18.00
CA ALA A 74 -1.79 16.12 18.04
C ALA A 74 -0.70 16.62 17.07
N MET A 75 0.37 15.85 16.88
CA MET A 75 1.51 16.23 16.05
C MET A 75 1.33 15.84 14.56
N LEU A 76 0.84 14.65 14.30
CA LEU A 76 0.71 14.10 12.94
C LEU A 76 -0.69 14.27 12.35
N GLY A 77 -1.68 14.56 13.19
CA GLY A 77 -3.09 14.55 12.84
C GLY A 77 -3.71 13.16 12.87
N PHE A 78 -5.01 13.10 13.09
CA PHE A 78 -5.76 11.84 13.23
C PHE A 78 -5.69 10.98 11.95
N VAL A 79 -5.79 11.61 10.77
CA VAL A 79 -5.73 10.91 9.47
C VAL A 79 -4.42 10.15 9.31
N THR A 80 -3.29 10.79 9.62
CA THR A 80 -1.97 10.16 9.54
C THR A 80 -1.84 8.99 10.52
N VAL A 81 -2.24 9.20 11.77
CA VAL A 81 -2.20 8.15 12.81
C VAL A 81 -3.09 6.97 12.42
N ARG A 82 -4.30 7.21 11.93
CA ARG A 82 -5.21 6.20 11.40
C ARG A 82 -4.54 5.38 10.29
N THR A 83 -3.94 6.04 9.31
CA THR A 83 -3.20 5.40 8.20
C THR A 83 -2.09 4.50 8.72
N LEU A 84 -1.28 4.98 9.66
CA LEU A 84 -0.17 4.22 10.23
C LEU A 84 -0.64 2.95 10.98
N VAL A 85 -1.71 3.07 11.75
CA VAL A 85 -2.25 1.94 12.52
C VAL A 85 -2.88 0.90 11.61
N ILE A 86 -3.65 1.32 10.60
CA ILE A 86 -4.20 0.42 9.59
C ILE A 86 -3.06 -0.31 8.87
N SER A 87 -2.05 0.43 8.42
CA SER A 87 -0.88 -0.12 7.74
C SER A 87 -0.16 -1.17 8.59
N SER A 88 0.08 -0.85 9.87
CA SER A 88 0.71 -1.78 10.82
C SER A 88 -0.14 -3.03 11.11
N GLY A 89 -1.47 -2.87 11.18
CA GLY A 89 -2.39 -3.98 11.37
C GLY A 89 -2.42 -4.93 10.18
N LEU A 90 -2.37 -4.38 8.96
CA LEU A 90 -2.34 -5.16 7.73
C LEU A 90 -1.05 -5.97 7.59
N THR A 91 0.11 -5.35 7.86
CA THR A 91 1.40 -6.05 7.80
C THR A 91 1.50 -7.18 8.83
N GLY A 92 0.85 -7.04 9.99
CA GLY A 92 0.77 -8.08 11.03
C GLY A 92 -0.23 -9.22 10.75
N GLY A 93 -1.11 -9.06 9.76
CA GLY A 93 -2.19 -10.01 9.46
C GLY A 93 -1.75 -11.34 8.87
N TYR A 94 -0.63 -11.36 8.14
CA TYR A 94 -0.02 -12.56 7.56
C TYR A 94 1.33 -12.84 8.23
N LYS A 95 1.45 -14.00 8.90
CA LYS A 95 2.69 -14.40 9.61
C LYS A 95 3.62 -15.24 8.74
N SER A 96 3.06 -15.99 7.81
CA SER A 96 3.81 -16.82 6.85
C SER A 96 2.96 -17.04 5.60
N MET A 97 3.59 -17.22 4.46
CA MET A 97 2.94 -17.49 3.20
C MET A 97 3.75 -18.52 2.41
N PRO A 98 3.16 -19.68 2.05
CA PRO A 98 3.85 -20.67 1.25
C PRO A 98 4.28 -20.07 -0.11
N GLY A 99 5.56 -20.23 -0.45
CA GLY A 99 6.10 -19.79 -1.73
C GLY A 99 6.41 -18.30 -1.83
N MET A 100 6.12 -17.48 -0.81
CA MET A 100 6.37 -16.04 -0.83
C MET A 100 7.29 -15.59 0.31
N ASP A 101 8.29 -14.78 -0.03
CA ASP A 101 9.11 -14.06 0.94
C ASP A 101 8.35 -12.80 1.39
N LEU A 102 7.70 -12.89 2.56
CA LEU A 102 6.93 -11.78 3.13
C LEU A 102 7.79 -10.54 3.42
N ASN A 103 9.08 -10.70 3.75
CA ASN A 103 9.95 -9.54 3.99
C ASN A 103 10.18 -8.76 2.69
N LYS A 104 10.41 -9.46 1.58
CA LYS A 104 10.53 -8.83 0.26
C LYS A 104 9.22 -8.20 -0.18
N PHE A 105 8.10 -8.89 0.01
CA PHE A 105 6.77 -8.40 -0.31
C PHE A 105 6.44 -7.10 0.43
N TRP A 106 6.61 -7.08 1.76
CA TRP A 106 6.32 -5.88 2.55
C TRP A 106 7.30 -4.74 2.27
N ARG A 107 8.57 -5.05 1.99
CA ARG A 107 9.54 -4.03 1.56
C ARG A 107 9.11 -3.40 0.24
N TYR A 108 8.68 -4.18 -0.74
CA TYR A 108 8.14 -3.68 -2.00
C TYR A 108 6.91 -2.81 -1.78
N SER A 109 5.96 -3.27 -0.95
CA SER A 109 4.76 -2.51 -0.62
C SER A 109 5.07 -1.20 0.10
N MET A 110 6.05 -1.20 1.01
CA MET A 110 6.52 -0.01 1.72
C MET A 110 7.21 0.99 0.76
N HIS A 111 8.09 0.52 -0.11
CA HIS A 111 8.70 1.35 -1.14
C HIS A 111 7.63 1.99 -2.02
N THR A 112 6.64 1.22 -2.45
CA THR A 112 5.50 1.73 -3.23
C THR A 112 4.72 2.78 -2.43
N ALA A 113 4.44 2.56 -1.16
CA ALA A 113 3.73 3.52 -0.31
C ALA A 113 4.49 4.85 -0.17
N ALA A 114 5.80 4.79 0.12
CA ALA A 114 6.63 5.97 0.30
C ALA A 114 6.74 6.79 -1.00
N VAL A 115 6.99 6.13 -2.13
CA VAL A 115 7.04 6.78 -3.45
C VAL A 115 5.67 7.33 -3.83
N ALA A 116 4.57 6.61 -3.59
CA ALA A 116 3.22 7.08 -3.87
C ALA A 116 2.89 8.37 -3.09
N GLY A 117 3.28 8.43 -1.81
CA GLY A 117 3.14 9.64 -1.00
C GLY A 117 3.97 10.81 -1.53
N TRP A 118 5.19 10.54 -2.02
CA TRP A 118 6.03 11.57 -2.63
C TRP A 118 5.42 12.06 -3.96
N VAL A 119 5.04 11.15 -4.88
CA VAL A 119 4.40 11.48 -6.15
C VAL A 119 3.12 12.29 -5.94
N ALA A 120 2.27 11.84 -5.01
CA ALA A 120 1.02 12.52 -4.68
C ALA A 120 1.25 13.96 -4.23
N LYS A 121 2.28 14.20 -3.40
CA LYS A 121 2.67 15.55 -2.98
C LYS A 121 3.05 16.42 -4.18
N GLN A 122 3.83 15.89 -5.13
CA GLN A 122 4.24 16.66 -6.32
C GLN A 122 3.05 16.95 -7.25
N ALA A 123 2.11 15.98 -7.36
CA ALA A 123 0.93 16.13 -8.20
C ALA A 123 -0.26 16.86 -7.53
N GLY A 124 -0.13 17.33 -6.28
CA GLY A 124 -1.22 17.98 -5.55
C GLY A 124 -2.35 17.00 -5.13
N VAL A 125 -2.05 15.71 -5.05
CA VAL A 125 -2.96 14.64 -4.62
C VAL A 125 -2.79 14.39 -3.12
N ASN A 126 -3.81 13.80 -2.46
CA ASN A 126 -3.74 13.49 -1.04
C ASN A 126 -2.64 12.46 -0.74
N ARG A 127 -1.58 12.91 -0.04
CA ARG A 127 -0.40 12.12 0.30
C ARG A 127 -0.73 10.90 1.15
N ASP A 128 -1.54 11.07 2.19
CA ASP A 128 -1.81 10.00 3.15
C ASP A 128 -2.69 8.91 2.52
N GLN A 129 -3.62 9.31 1.66
CA GLN A 129 -4.40 8.38 0.86
C GLN A 129 -3.51 7.58 -0.09
N ALA A 130 -2.64 8.23 -0.84
CA ALA A 130 -1.72 7.57 -1.76
C ALA A 130 -0.76 6.62 -1.02
N PHE A 131 -0.25 7.02 0.15
CA PHE A 131 0.58 6.16 0.99
C PHE A 131 -0.17 4.90 1.43
N THR A 132 -1.40 5.05 1.98
CA THR A 132 -2.21 3.91 2.46
C THR A 132 -2.53 2.95 1.31
N VAL A 133 -3.01 3.47 0.18
CA VAL A 133 -3.32 2.66 -1.00
C VAL A 133 -2.05 2.01 -1.54
N GLY A 134 -0.93 2.74 -1.58
CA GLY A 134 0.36 2.23 -2.00
C GLY A 134 0.85 1.04 -1.17
N LEU A 135 0.62 1.06 0.15
CA LEU A 135 0.95 -0.06 1.01
C LEU A 135 0.04 -1.27 0.75
N MET A 136 -1.22 -1.02 0.39
CA MET A 136 -2.23 -2.07 0.17
C MET A 136 -2.28 -2.58 -1.27
N HIS A 137 -1.64 -1.90 -2.23
CA HIS A 137 -1.85 -2.13 -3.66
C HIS A 137 -1.67 -3.59 -4.10
N ALA A 138 -0.77 -4.31 -3.46
CA ALA A 138 -0.44 -5.70 -3.78
C ALA A 138 -1.05 -6.72 -2.80
N ILE A 139 -1.90 -6.31 -1.84
CA ILE A 139 -2.43 -7.22 -0.80
C ILE A 139 -3.21 -8.40 -1.37
N GLY A 140 -3.80 -8.24 -2.54
CA GLY A 140 -4.48 -9.32 -3.24
C GLY A 140 -3.57 -10.50 -3.59
N GLU A 141 -2.25 -10.28 -3.78
CA GLU A 141 -1.28 -11.37 -3.93
C GLU A 141 -1.28 -12.30 -2.71
N LEU A 142 -1.33 -11.73 -1.50
CA LEU A 142 -1.37 -12.52 -0.27
C LEU A 142 -2.67 -13.31 -0.15
N VAL A 143 -3.80 -12.70 -0.51
CA VAL A 143 -5.12 -13.37 -0.54
C VAL A 143 -5.10 -14.54 -1.52
N MET A 144 -4.57 -14.33 -2.73
CA MET A 144 -4.47 -15.37 -3.76
C MET A 144 -3.55 -16.51 -3.33
N HIS A 145 -2.36 -16.21 -2.79
CA HIS A 145 -1.44 -17.25 -2.29
C HIS A 145 -2.02 -18.04 -1.12
N ALA A 146 -2.76 -17.39 -0.23
CA ALA A 146 -3.40 -18.05 0.89
C ALA A 146 -4.60 -18.92 0.44
N GLY A 147 -5.41 -18.41 -0.49
CA GLY A 147 -6.64 -19.08 -0.92
C GLY A 147 -6.48 -20.11 -2.03
N MET A 148 -5.43 -19.97 -2.87
CA MET A 148 -5.16 -20.87 -3.99
C MET A 148 -3.65 -21.12 -4.21
N PRO A 149 -2.95 -21.68 -3.20
CA PRO A 149 -1.48 -21.76 -3.19
C PRO A 149 -0.90 -22.57 -4.37
N GLU A 150 -1.54 -23.65 -4.78
CA GLU A 150 -1.03 -24.48 -5.88
C GLU A 150 -1.05 -23.75 -7.22
N GLN A 151 -2.11 -23.00 -7.50
CA GLN A 151 -2.23 -22.20 -8.72
C GLN A 151 -1.22 -21.03 -8.70
N MET A 152 -1.07 -20.37 -7.56
CA MET A 152 -0.12 -19.27 -7.42
C MET A 152 1.33 -19.71 -7.58
N LEU A 153 1.69 -20.88 -7.07
CA LEU A 153 3.01 -21.48 -7.32
C LEU A 153 3.30 -21.74 -8.82
N GLN A 154 2.28 -22.00 -9.64
CA GLN A 154 2.46 -22.10 -11.10
C GLN A 154 2.65 -20.71 -11.73
N ILE A 155 1.88 -19.72 -11.30
CA ILE A 155 2.04 -18.33 -11.75
C ILE A 155 3.44 -17.81 -11.39
N ASP A 156 3.92 -18.08 -10.17
CA ASP A 156 5.24 -17.63 -9.69
C ASP A 156 6.42 -18.15 -10.53
N LYS A 157 6.26 -19.33 -11.13
CA LYS A 157 7.26 -19.88 -12.08
C LYS A 157 7.31 -19.11 -13.40
N MET A 158 6.21 -18.46 -13.79
CA MET A 158 6.13 -17.67 -15.03
C MET A 158 6.47 -16.20 -14.81
N ALA A 159 6.05 -15.65 -13.68
CA ALA A 159 6.29 -14.28 -13.26
C ALA A 159 6.26 -14.17 -11.73
N SER A 160 7.33 -13.65 -11.15
CA SER A 160 7.35 -13.39 -9.69
C SER A 160 6.28 -12.36 -9.29
N PRO A 161 5.91 -12.25 -8.00
CA PRO A 161 4.93 -11.27 -7.51
C PRO A 161 5.23 -9.82 -7.91
N MET A 162 6.50 -9.47 -8.15
CA MET A 162 6.93 -8.12 -8.55
C MET A 162 7.24 -7.99 -10.05
N ASP A 163 6.92 -8.99 -10.87
CA ASP A 163 7.10 -8.92 -12.33
C ASP A 163 5.98 -8.07 -12.96
N ALA A 164 6.34 -7.14 -13.85
CA ALA A 164 5.36 -6.30 -14.53
C ALA A 164 4.35 -7.09 -15.38
N ARG A 165 4.75 -8.27 -15.90
CA ARG A 165 3.89 -9.17 -16.69
C ARG A 165 2.85 -9.92 -15.85
N ARG A 166 2.95 -9.83 -14.52
CA ARG A 166 2.10 -10.55 -13.57
C ARG A 166 0.61 -10.32 -13.84
N PHE A 167 0.22 -9.08 -14.08
CA PHE A 167 -1.17 -8.72 -14.38
C PHE A 167 -1.74 -9.47 -15.58
N ASP A 168 -1.00 -9.53 -16.68
CA ASP A 168 -1.47 -10.20 -17.89
C ASP A 168 -1.54 -11.71 -17.70
N ILE A 169 -0.58 -12.29 -17.02
CA ILE A 169 -0.55 -13.73 -16.73
C ILE A 169 -1.73 -14.12 -15.83
N GLU A 170 -2.01 -13.37 -14.78
CA GLU A 170 -3.15 -13.62 -13.89
C GLU A 170 -4.48 -13.41 -14.61
N ARG A 171 -4.63 -12.33 -15.36
CA ARG A 171 -5.82 -12.03 -16.17
C ARG A 171 -6.12 -13.16 -17.17
N ASN A 172 -5.11 -13.67 -17.84
CA ASN A 172 -5.24 -14.77 -18.79
C ASN A 172 -5.53 -16.12 -18.10
N SER A 173 -5.02 -16.33 -16.89
CA SER A 173 -5.15 -17.61 -16.16
C SER A 173 -6.45 -17.70 -15.38
N PHE A 174 -6.91 -16.60 -14.79
CA PHE A 174 -8.03 -16.58 -13.84
C PHE A 174 -9.19 -15.70 -14.28
N GLY A 175 -9.01 -14.78 -15.24
CA GLY A 175 -9.97 -13.75 -15.61
C GLY A 175 -9.95 -12.53 -14.69
N TYR A 176 -9.11 -12.51 -13.67
CA TYR A 176 -8.89 -11.39 -12.74
C TYR A 176 -7.43 -11.35 -12.29
N THR A 177 -7.06 -10.23 -11.65
CA THR A 177 -5.70 -9.97 -11.17
C THR A 177 -5.68 -9.77 -9.66
N PHE A 178 -4.50 -9.77 -9.06
CA PHE A 178 -4.36 -9.43 -7.64
C PHE A 178 -4.88 -8.02 -7.32
N ALA A 179 -4.88 -7.08 -8.26
CA ALA A 179 -5.48 -5.76 -8.07
C ALA A 179 -7.01 -5.86 -7.88
N ASN A 180 -7.68 -6.70 -8.66
CA ASN A 180 -9.11 -6.96 -8.48
C ASN A 180 -9.41 -7.62 -7.13
N VAL A 181 -8.57 -8.58 -6.73
CA VAL A 181 -8.68 -9.24 -5.41
C VAL A 181 -8.46 -8.25 -4.27
N GLY A 182 -7.42 -7.41 -4.37
CA GLY A 182 -7.14 -6.37 -3.38
C GLY A 182 -8.27 -5.33 -3.27
N ALA A 183 -8.86 -4.93 -4.38
CA ALA A 183 -10.00 -4.03 -4.42
C ALA A 183 -11.25 -4.65 -3.76
N GLU A 184 -11.55 -5.93 -4.04
CA GLU A 184 -12.67 -6.62 -3.39
C GLU A 184 -12.43 -6.78 -1.88
N LEU A 185 -11.19 -7.08 -1.44
CA LEU A 185 -10.84 -7.10 -0.02
C LEU A 185 -11.07 -5.73 0.64
N ALA A 186 -10.60 -4.65 0.00
CA ALA A 186 -10.79 -3.29 0.50
C ALA A 186 -12.29 -2.93 0.61
N LYS A 187 -13.09 -3.37 -0.35
CA LYS A 187 -14.55 -3.18 -0.34
C LYS A 187 -15.20 -3.96 0.81
N GLN A 188 -14.85 -5.23 1.03
CA GLN A 188 -15.36 -6.03 2.15
C GLN A 188 -14.99 -5.44 3.51
N TRP A 189 -13.81 -4.82 3.60
CA TRP A 189 -13.36 -4.10 4.79
C TRP A 189 -13.92 -2.67 4.90
N ARG A 190 -14.83 -2.26 3.99
CA ARG A 190 -15.50 -0.97 4.00
C ARG A 190 -14.55 0.24 3.85
N PHE A 191 -13.46 0.06 3.15
CA PHE A 191 -12.68 1.23 2.74
C PHE A 191 -13.49 2.15 1.82
N PRO A 192 -13.23 3.47 1.82
CA PRO A 192 -13.87 4.39 0.90
C PRO A 192 -13.73 3.93 -0.56
N THR A 193 -14.77 4.18 -1.36
CA THR A 193 -14.77 3.80 -2.79
C THR A 193 -13.54 4.30 -3.53
N ALA A 194 -13.04 5.51 -3.19
CA ALA A 194 -11.82 6.05 -3.78
C ALA A 194 -10.57 5.18 -3.56
N PHE A 195 -10.50 4.42 -2.45
CA PHE A 195 -9.42 3.46 -2.19
C PHE A 195 -9.60 2.20 -3.04
N VAL A 196 -10.83 1.69 -3.07
CA VAL A 196 -11.20 0.50 -3.87
C VAL A 196 -10.89 0.73 -5.33
N ASP A 197 -11.35 1.87 -5.87
CA ASP A 197 -11.12 2.25 -7.27
C ASP A 197 -9.64 2.46 -7.57
N ALA A 198 -8.88 3.06 -6.66
CA ALA A 198 -7.46 3.25 -6.85
C ALA A 198 -6.69 1.92 -6.89
N ILE A 199 -7.04 0.95 -6.01
CA ILE A 199 -6.45 -0.39 -6.03
C ILE A 199 -6.84 -1.14 -7.30
N ALA A 200 -8.10 -1.06 -7.73
CA ALA A 200 -8.56 -1.75 -8.93
C ALA A 200 -7.87 -1.23 -10.21
N ASN A 201 -7.66 0.08 -10.29
CA ASN A 201 -7.27 0.74 -11.55
C ASN A 201 -5.77 1.09 -11.65
N PHE A 202 -4.97 0.89 -10.57
CA PHE A 202 -3.56 1.27 -10.64
C PHE A 202 -2.74 0.49 -11.70
N PRO A 203 -3.09 -0.74 -12.12
CA PRO A 203 -2.34 -1.40 -13.19
C PRO A 203 -2.42 -0.67 -14.53
N GLU A 204 -3.57 -0.09 -14.85
CA GLU A 204 -3.88 0.59 -16.12
C GLU A 204 -4.59 1.93 -15.86
N PRO A 205 -3.96 2.91 -15.17
CA PRO A 205 -4.66 4.09 -14.66
C PRO A 205 -5.20 5.03 -15.75
N LEU A 206 -4.63 4.97 -16.96
CA LEU A 206 -5.06 5.81 -18.09
C LEU A 206 -6.33 5.30 -18.79
N THR A 207 -6.88 4.16 -18.37
CA THR A 207 -8.12 3.61 -18.93
C THR A 207 -9.38 4.17 -18.29
N THR A 208 -9.23 4.96 -17.21
CA THR A 208 -10.37 5.55 -16.46
C THR A 208 -10.59 7.01 -16.83
N GLU A 209 -11.86 7.40 -17.03
CA GLU A 209 -12.27 8.79 -17.21
C GLU A 209 -13.36 9.16 -16.21
N PRO A 210 -13.15 10.17 -15.36
CA PRO A 210 -11.92 10.95 -15.20
C PRO A 210 -10.76 10.11 -14.64
N LEU A 211 -9.52 10.57 -14.89
CA LEU A 211 -8.31 9.93 -14.38
C LEU A 211 -8.40 9.73 -12.86
N ASN A 212 -8.21 8.49 -12.41
CA ASN A 212 -7.98 8.23 -11.00
C ASN A 212 -6.54 8.62 -10.62
N GLN A 213 -6.36 9.84 -10.11
CA GLN A 213 -5.03 10.38 -9.80
C GLN A 213 -4.28 9.55 -8.75
N VAL A 214 -4.98 8.96 -7.77
CA VAL A 214 -4.34 8.08 -6.77
C VAL A 214 -3.84 6.81 -7.44
N ALA A 215 -4.64 6.19 -8.30
CA ALA A 215 -4.22 5.01 -9.08
C ALA A 215 -2.98 5.31 -9.93
N ALA A 216 -2.93 6.48 -10.58
CA ALA A 216 -1.78 6.93 -11.36
C ALA A 216 -0.53 7.11 -10.49
N CYS A 217 -0.67 7.69 -9.29
CA CYS A 217 0.44 7.78 -8.31
C CYS A 217 0.96 6.40 -7.91
N ILE A 218 0.05 5.44 -7.65
CA ILE A 218 0.41 4.07 -7.29
C ILE A 218 1.12 3.36 -8.46
N HIS A 219 0.67 3.57 -9.69
CA HIS A 219 1.30 2.99 -10.88
C HIS A 219 2.77 3.39 -11.00
N LEU A 220 3.07 4.70 -10.92
CA LEU A 220 4.44 5.21 -10.94
C LEU A 220 5.25 4.68 -9.76
N ALA A 221 4.64 4.64 -8.57
CA ALA A 221 5.31 4.17 -7.37
C ALA A 221 5.65 2.68 -7.45
N ALA A 222 4.73 1.85 -7.91
CA ALA A 222 4.96 0.42 -8.08
C ALA A 222 6.02 0.15 -9.15
N TRP A 223 6.04 0.91 -10.26
CA TRP A 223 7.11 0.85 -11.24
C TRP A 223 8.46 1.19 -10.61
N ARG A 224 8.55 2.29 -9.86
CA ARG A 224 9.81 2.73 -9.24
C ARG A 224 10.33 1.73 -8.20
N ALA A 225 9.43 1.18 -7.39
CA ALA A 225 9.78 0.16 -6.41
C ALA A 225 10.29 -1.14 -7.08
N ARG A 226 9.69 -1.55 -8.21
CA ARG A 226 10.20 -2.67 -9.02
C ARG A 226 11.55 -2.39 -9.64
N ALA A 227 11.77 -1.17 -10.16
CA ALA A 227 13.05 -0.75 -10.71
C ALA A 227 14.17 -0.87 -9.68
N GLU A 228 13.94 -0.43 -8.44
CA GLU A 228 14.88 -0.61 -7.33
C GLU A 228 15.15 -2.08 -7.02
N HIS A 229 14.07 -2.87 -6.90
CA HIS A 229 14.18 -4.31 -6.60
C HIS A 229 14.99 -5.06 -7.67
N ASN A 230 14.82 -4.68 -8.92
CA ASN A 230 15.52 -5.29 -10.05
C ASN A 230 16.91 -4.69 -10.32
N GLY A 231 17.32 -3.68 -9.54
CA GLY A 231 18.63 -3.02 -9.67
C GLY A 231 18.80 -2.25 -10.97
N LEU A 232 17.72 -1.66 -11.52
CA LEU A 232 17.79 -0.87 -12.75
C LEU A 232 18.67 0.37 -12.54
N ASN A 233 19.58 0.61 -13.49
CA ASN A 233 20.35 1.84 -13.52
C ASN A 233 19.56 3.02 -14.10
N GLN A 234 20.14 4.23 -14.11
CA GLN A 234 19.45 5.44 -14.55
C GLN A 234 19.01 5.39 -16.02
N GLU A 235 19.81 4.81 -16.92
CA GLU A 235 19.44 4.67 -18.34
C GLU A 235 18.26 3.72 -18.52
N GLU A 236 18.28 2.58 -17.83
CA GLU A 236 17.18 1.61 -17.85
C GLU A 236 15.90 2.20 -17.25
N MET A 237 16.01 2.98 -16.17
CA MET A 237 14.87 3.69 -15.61
C MET A 237 14.33 4.74 -16.58
N ALA A 238 15.19 5.53 -17.23
CA ALA A 238 14.77 6.52 -18.22
C ALA A 238 14.07 5.89 -19.45
N ALA A 239 14.52 4.69 -19.85
CA ALA A 239 13.94 3.95 -20.97
C ALA A 239 12.57 3.31 -20.64
N THR A 240 12.27 3.06 -19.34
CA THR A 240 11.10 2.30 -18.91
C THR A 240 10.12 3.08 -18.06
N VAL A 241 10.42 4.35 -17.71
CA VAL A 241 9.51 5.19 -16.92
C VAL A 241 8.16 5.35 -17.61
N PRO A 242 7.02 5.21 -16.90
CA PRO A 242 5.70 5.40 -17.49
C PRO A 242 5.41 6.88 -17.79
N GLY A 243 6.02 7.40 -18.87
CA GLY A 243 6.03 8.83 -19.21
C GLY A 243 4.63 9.42 -19.43
N ASP A 244 3.69 8.65 -19.97
CA ASP A 244 2.32 9.13 -20.20
C ASP A 244 1.55 9.25 -18.88
N VAL A 245 1.81 8.37 -17.90
CA VAL A 245 1.24 8.49 -16.55
C VAL A 245 1.84 9.69 -15.81
N CYS A 246 3.16 9.95 -15.95
CA CYS A 246 3.77 11.19 -15.43
C CYS A 246 3.05 12.42 -15.98
N LYS A 247 2.90 12.53 -17.30
CA LYS A 247 2.22 13.66 -17.96
C LYS A 247 0.76 13.82 -17.50
N ALA A 248 0.04 12.70 -17.35
CA ALA A 248 -1.35 12.73 -16.88
C ALA A 248 -1.48 13.29 -15.44
N LEU A 249 -0.44 13.15 -14.62
CA LEU A 249 -0.33 13.76 -13.30
C LEU A 249 0.26 15.18 -13.32
N GLY A 250 0.57 15.74 -14.50
CA GLY A 250 1.24 17.03 -14.62
C GLY A 250 2.72 17.03 -14.26
N LEU A 251 3.35 15.85 -14.24
CA LEU A 251 4.77 15.67 -13.91
C LEU A 251 5.61 15.43 -15.17
N SER A 252 6.85 15.93 -15.19
CA SER A 252 7.83 15.55 -16.18
C SER A 252 8.47 14.20 -15.79
N PRO A 253 8.61 13.24 -16.72
CA PRO A 253 9.37 12.01 -16.46
C PRO A 253 10.79 12.27 -15.99
N GLU A 254 11.46 13.28 -16.53
CA GLU A 254 12.81 13.69 -16.14
C GLU A 254 12.84 14.21 -14.70
N THR A 255 11.93 15.13 -14.35
CA THR A 255 11.77 15.65 -12.98
C THR A 255 11.48 14.53 -11.99
N PHE A 256 10.59 13.61 -12.35
CA PHE A 256 10.28 12.45 -11.52
C PHE A 256 11.51 11.59 -11.21
N LEU A 257 12.40 11.38 -12.19
CA LEU A 257 13.61 10.57 -12.01
C LEU A 257 14.72 11.31 -11.27
N THR A 258 14.85 12.63 -11.43
CA THR A 258 15.97 13.41 -10.90
C THR A 258 15.70 14.04 -9.54
N GLU A 259 14.47 14.43 -9.24
CA GLU A 259 14.10 15.10 -7.99
C GLU A 259 13.64 14.15 -6.89
N MET A 260 13.33 12.88 -7.23
CA MET A 260 12.94 11.92 -6.22
C MET A 260 14.15 11.51 -5.37
N PRO A 261 14.07 11.63 -4.03
CA PRO A 261 15.13 11.15 -3.15
C PRO A 261 15.41 9.66 -3.35
N PRO A 262 16.62 9.19 -3.03
CA PRO A 262 16.91 7.76 -2.98
C PRO A 262 15.88 7.02 -2.11
N LEU A 263 15.46 5.82 -2.52
CA LEU A 263 14.45 5.05 -1.78
C LEU A 263 14.87 4.76 -0.33
N ALA A 264 16.15 4.56 -0.08
CA ALA A 264 16.68 4.36 1.26
C ALA A 264 16.40 5.57 2.18
N GLU A 265 16.54 6.80 1.65
CA GLU A 265 16.23 8.04 2.37
C GLU A 265 14.72 8.21 2.50
N LEU A 266 13.97 8.01 1.41
CA LEU A 266 12.51 8.16 1.40
C LEU A 266 11.81 7.17 2.35
N CYS A 267 12.40 6.01 2.60
CA CYS A 267 11.87 4.96 3.48
C CYS A 267 12.52 4.93 4.87
N GLU A 268 13.42 5.86 5.18
CA GLU A 268 14.13 5.86 6.47
C GLU A 268 13.14 5.86 7.65
N GLY A 269 13.26 4.84 8.50
CA GLY A 269 12.40 4.64 9.68
C GLY A 269 11.03 4.00 9.41
N LEU A 270 10.64 3.78 8.14
CA LEU A 270 9.41 3.05 7.82
C LEU A 270 9.56 1.53 7.99
N GLU A 271 10.79 1.00 8.16
CA GLU A 271 11.06 -0.41 8.42
C GLU A 271 10.35 -0.92 9.68
N ALA A 272 10.00 0.00 10.60
CA ALA A 272 9.19 -0.29 11.77
C ALA A 272 7.79 -0.86 11.43
N LEU A 273 7.30 -0.66 10.21
CA LEU A 273 6.06 -1.30 9.72
C LEU A 273 6.24 -2.80 9.47
N LEU A 274 7.47 -3.26 9.26
CA LEU A 274 7.78 -4.65 8.90
C LEU A 274 8.14 -5.53 10.11
N SER A 275 8.25 -4.93 11.30
CA SER A 275 8.69 -5.59 12.54
C SER A 275 7.47 -5.85 13.52
#